data_3cb99042a7abfc2eb07306826d476b97
#
_entry.id   3cb99042a7abfc2eb07306826d476b97
#
_cell.length_a   1.000
_cell.length_b   1.000
_cell.length_c   1.000
_cell.angle_alpha   90.00
_cell.angle_beta   90.00
_cell.angle_gamma   90.00
#
_symmetry.space_group_name_H-M   'P 1'
#
loop_
_entity.id
_entity.type
_entity.pdbx_description
1 polymer ?
#
loop_
_entity_poly.entity_id
_entity_poly.type
_entity_poly.pdbx_seq_one_letter_code
_entity_poly.pdbx_strand_id
1 'polypeptide(L)'
;MSLSLRALDSKGLMTTPTSPSSTDSVHIVCPHCQTTNRVAKGDLGKATDCGQCHKALFSGQSVAMTEAAFDKHLQRNQIPVLVDFWAPWCGPCRQMAPAYEQAAQQLEPQVRLAKVNTEEAQNLGARYNIRSIPTLALFLNGKEIARQPGAMGAADIVRWTEAQLAAQR
;
A
#
# COMPACT_ATOMS: atom_id res chain seq x y z
N MET A 1 29.80 -70.14 -5.75
CA MET A 1 28.81 -69.49 -6.61
C MET A 1 28.32 -68.27 -5.88
N SER A 2 28.85 -67.12 -6.26
CA SER A 2 28.55 -65.80 -5.59
C SER A 2 27.40 -65.14 -6.32
N LEU A 3 26.33 -64.83 -5.58
CA LEU A 3 25.28 -63.94 -6.02
C LEU A 3 25.49 -62.59 -5.35
N SER A 4 25.93 -61.61 -6.15
CA SER A 4 26.09 -60.24 -5.74
C SER A 4 24.74 -59.56 -5.85
N LEU A 5 24.13 -59.19 -4.72
CA LEU A 5 23.00 -58.29 -4.66
C LEU A 5 23.51 -56.85 -4.73
N ARG A 6 23.24 -56.19 -5.84
CA ARG A 6 23.44 -54.75 -5.93
C ARG A 6 22.30 -54.03 -5.22
N ALA A 7 22.65 -53.24 -4.22
CA ALA A 7 21.72 -52.31 -3.56
C ALA A 7 21.28 -51.24 -4.55
N LEU A 8 19.98 -51.05 -4.64
CA LEU A 8 19.37 -49.95 -5.38
C LEU A 8 19.55 -48.66 -4.58
N ASP A 9 20.32 -47.74 -5.10
CA ASP A 9 20.42 -46.39 -4.57
C ASP A 9 19.09 -45.68 -4.76
N SER A 10 18.39 -45.47 -3.65
CA SER A 10 17.29 -44.55 -3.57
C SER A 10 17.86 -43.13 -3.69
N LYS A 11 17.85 -42.57 -4.90
CA LYS A 11 18.09 -41.14 -5.05
C LYS A 11 16.95 -40.37 -4.36
N GLY A 12 17.16 -40.01 -3.11
CA GLY A 12 16.35 -39.04 -2.42
C GLY A 12 16.43 -37.73 -3.19
N LEU A 13 15.35 -37.38 -3.86
CA LEU A 13 15.20 -36.09 -4.47
C LEU A 13 15.10 -35.06 -3.32
N MET A 14 16.22 -34.42 -3.00
CA MET A 14 16.19 -33.27 -2.14
C MET A 14 15.50 -32.13 -2.92
N THR A 15 14.23 -31.92 -2.65
CA THR A 15 13.54 -30.71 -3.04
C THR A 15 14.12 -29.56 -2.20
N THR A 16 15.04 -28.83 -2.79
CA THR A 16 15.46 -27.56 -2.21
C THR A 16 14.23 -26.65 -2.17
N PRO A 17 13.92 -26.03 -1.03
CA PRO A 17 12.86 -25.05 -1.02
C PRO A 17 13.28 -23.91 -1.95
N THR A 18 12.54 -23.74 -3.04
CA THR A 18 12.72 -22.63 -3.94
C THR A 18 12.40 -21.37 -3.17
N SER A 19 13.42 -20.59 -2.87
CA SER A 19 13.20 -19.25 -2.32
C SER A 19 12.27 -18.50 -3.28
N PRO A 20 11.20 -17.87 -2.81
CA PRO A 20 10.30 -17.12 -3.69
C PRO A 20 11.12 -16.11 -4.48
N SER A 21 10.92 -16.08 -5.78
CA SER A 21 11.61 -15.13 -6.66
C SER A 21 11.29 -13.72 -6.19
N SER A 22 12.21 -12.78 -6.42
CA SER A 22 12.03 -11.36 -6.03
C SER A 22 10.76 -10.72 -6.63
N THR A 23 10.15 -11.34 -7.64
CA THR A 23 8.90 -10.93 -8.29
C THR A 23 7.64 -11.32 -7.50
N ASP A 24 7.75 -12.26 -6.55
CA ASP A 24 6.61 -12.82 -5.79
C ASP A 24 6.39 -12.12 -4.44
N SER A 25 7.15 -11.10 -4.13
CA SER A 25 7.03 -10.32 -2.91
C SER A 25 6.99 -8.82 -3.19
N VAL A 26 6.40 -8.07 -2.27
CA VAL A 26 6.35 -6.61 -2.31
C VAL A 26 6.82 -6.03 -0.98
N HIS A 27 7.39 -4.84 -1.02
CA HIS A 27 7.74 -4.08 0.16
C HIS A 27 6.54 -3.24 0.61
N ILE A 28 6.21 -3.35 1.89
CA ILE A 28 5.12 -2.63 2.54
C ILE A 28 5.70 -1.88 3.73
N VAL A 29 5.51 -0.57 3.75
CA VAL A 29 5.91 0.26 4.90
C VAL A 29 4.85 0.14 5.98
N CYS A 30 5.28 -0.16 7.21
CA CYS A 30 4.40 -0.21 8.36
C CYS A 30 3.82 1.18 8.66
N PRO A 31 2.50 1.32 8.83
CA PRO A 31 1.90 2.63 9.14
C PRO A 31 2.18 3.09 10.58
N HIS A 32 2.70 2.22 11.43
CA HIS A 32 2.94 2.52 12.85
C HIS A 32 4.39 2.90 13.14
N CYS A 33 5.36 2.09 12.68
CA CYS A 33 6.79 2.28 12.97
C CYS A 33 7.64 2.63 11.76
N GLN A 34 7.05 2.72 10.57
CA GLN A 34 7.71 3.07 9.30
C GLN A 34 8.77 2.06 8.82
N THR A 35 8.85 0.89 9.44
CA THR A 35 9.73 -0.19 8.98
C THR A 35 9.21 -0.76 7.67
N THR A 36 10.11 -1.01 6.73
CA THR A 36 9.78 -1.69 5.47
C THR A 36 9.72 -3.20 5.70
N ASN A 37 8.58 -3.81 5.38
CA ASN A 37 8.34 -5.24 5.48
C ASN A 37 8.32 -5.85 4.08
N ARG A 38 8.88 -7.05 3.95
CA ARG A 38 8.77 -7.83 2.72
C ARG A 38 7.62 -8.84 2.89
N VAL A 39 6.61 -8.71 2.05
CA VAL A 39 5.40 -9.53 2.11
C VAL A 39 5.23 -10.29 0.80
N ALA A 40 4.98 -11.60 0.87
CA ALA A 40 4.64 -12.37 -0.30
C ALA A 40 3.32 -11.86 -0.90
N LYS A 41 3.24 -11.74 -2.23
CA LYS A 41 2.03 -11.23 -2.90
C LYS A 41 0.79 -12.05 -2.56
N GLY A 42 0.94 -13.36 -2.42
CA GLY A 42 -0.14 -14.26 -2.01
C GLY A 42 -0.63 -14.06 -0.58
N ASP A 43 0.14 -13.38 0.26
CA ASP A 43 -0.20 -13.12 1.66
C ASP A 43 -0.78 -11.73 1.89
N LEU A 44 -0.84 -10.87 0.87
CA LEU A 44 -1.38 -9.51 1.01
C LEU A 44 -2.83 -9.47 1.51
N GLY A 45 -3.66 -10.44 1.13
CA GLY A 45 -5.05 -10.53 1.58
C GLY A 45 -5.23 -11.18 2.95
N LYS A 46 -4.15 -11.63 3.59
CA LYS A 46 -4.17 -12.24 4.91
C LYS A 46 -3.81 -11.21 5.97
N ALA A 47 -4.23 -11.47 7.22
CA ALA A 47 -3.77 -10.66 8.36
C ALA A 47 -2.25 -10.77 8.47
N THR A 48 -1.54 -9.69 8.20
CA THR A 48 -0.07 -9.64 8.22
C THR A 48 0.38 -8.55 9.17
N ASP A 49 1.23 -8.92 10.12
CA ASP A 49 1.78 -8.01 11.10
C ASP A 49 3.19 -7.55 10.73
N CYS A 50 3.54 -6.36 11.19
CA CYS A 50 4.89 -5.82 11.03
C CYS A 50 5.91 -6.68 11.79
N GLY A 51 6.98 -7.08 11.12
CA GLY A 51 8.05 -7.84 11.75
C GLY A 51 8.80 -7.10 12.86
N GLN A 52 8.70 -5.77 12.92
CA GLN A 52 9.38 -4.96 13.92
C GLN A 52 8.48 -4.59 15.11
N CYS A 53 7.32 -4.01 14.86
CA CYS A 53 6.43 -3.55 15.96
C CYS A 53 5.26 -4.48 16.24
N HIS A 54 5.05 -5.51 15.43
CA HIS A 54 4.01 -6.54 15.55
C HIS A 54 2.58 -6.04 15.43
N LYS A 55 2.37 -4.80 14.96
CA LYS A 55 1.05 -4.26 14.64
C LYS A 55 0.66 -4.60 13.22
N ALA A 56 -0.63 -4.68 12.96
CA ALA A 56 -1.16 -5.01 11.63
C ALA A 56 -0.67 -3.99 10.57
N LEU A 57 -0.23 -4.51 9.42
CA LEU A 57 0.18 -3.67 8.28
C LEU A 57 -1.02 -3.02 7.60
N PHE A 58 -2.19 -3.67 7.66
CA PHE A 58 -3.43 -3.17 7.08
C PHE A 58 -4.58 -3.36 8.06
N SER A 59 -5.37 -2.33 8.24
CA SER A 59 -6.55 -2.36 9.13
C SER A 59 -7.85 -2.03 8.42
N GLY A 60 -7.79 -1.79 7.10
CA GLY A 60 -8.94 -1.30 6.33
C GLY A 60 -9.29 0.16 6.63
N GLN A 61 -8.37 0.91 7.20
CA GLN A 61 -8.54 2.33 7.53
C GLN A 61 -7.42 3.15 6.89
N SER A 62 -7.73 4.41 6.58
CA SER A 62 -6.71 5.33 6.09
C SER A 62 -5.70 5.68 7.18
N VAL A 63 -4.49 6.01 6.78
CA VAL A 63 -3.37 6.34 7.66
C VAL A 63 -3.07 7.83 7.59
N ALA A 64 -3.17 8.52 8.72
CA ALA A 64 -2.70 9.90 8.82
C ALA A 64 -1.17 9.93 8.75
N MET A 65 -0.61 10.72 7.85
CA MET A 65 0.83 10.79 7.62
C MET A 65 1.39 12.17 7.88
N THR A 66 2.49 12.23 8.65
CA THR A 66 3.39 13.37 8.69
C THR A 66 4.19 13.46 7.39
N GLU A 67 4.89 14.58 7.18
CA GLU A 67 5.78 14.72 6.01
C GLU A 67 6.85 13.62 5.96
N ALA A 68 7.47 13.31 7.10
CA ALA A 68 8.50 12.28 7.18
C ALA A 68 7.96 10.87 6.88
N ALA A 69 6.77 10.53 7.40
CA ALA A 69 6.12 9.25 7.12
C ALA A 69 5.71 9.16 5.65
N PHE A 70 5.17 10.23 5.10
CA PHE A 70 4.77 10.31 3.68
C PHE A 70 5.95 9.99 2.76
N ASP A 71 7.09 10.64 2.96
CA ASP A 71 8.28 10.41 2.14
C ASP A 71 8.75 8.95 2.20
N LYS A 72 8.75 8.34 3.39
CA LYS A 72 9.12 6.93 3.55
C LYS A 72 8.14 6.00 2.81
N HIS A 73 6.83 6.26 2.94
CA HIS A 73 5.82 5.47 2.25
C HIS A 73 5.94 5.58 0.74
N LEU A 74 6.14 6.77 0.19
CA LEU A 74 6.31 6.94 -1.24
C LEU A 74 7.56 6.26 -1.78
N GLN A 75 8.68 6.36 -1.06
CA GLN A 75 9.96 5.83 -1.52
C GLN A 75 10.05 4.30 -1.41
N ARG A 76 9.39 3.71 -0.42
CA ARG A 76 9.62 2.31 -0.02
C ARG A 76 8.43 1.39 -0.23
N ASN A 77 7.19 1.90 -0.26
CA ASN A 77 6.04 1.08 -0.62
C ASN A 77 6.10 0.68 -2.09
N GLN A 78 5.90 -0.60 -2.37
CA GLN A 78 5.77 -1.13 -3.72
C GLN A 78 4.32 -1.33 -4.15
N ILE A 79 3.37 -1.06 -3.26
CA ILE A 79 1.96 -0.94 -3.61
C ILE A 79 1.61 0.52 -3.88
N PRO A 80 0.55 0.79 -4.67
CA PRO A 80 0.07 2.16 -4.87
C PRO A 80 -0.33 2.82 -3.55
N VAL A 81 -0.13 4.13 -3.47
CA VAL A 81 -0.55 4.97 -2.34
C VAL A 81 -1.53 6.01 -2.83
N LEU A 82 -2.75 5.96 -2.34
CA LEU A 82 -3.77 6.99 -2.55
C LEU A 82 -3.73 7.96 -1.37
N VAL A 83 -3.63 9.25 -1.66
CA VAL A 83 -3.50 10.29 -0.64
C VAL A 83 -4.67 11.26 -0.73
N ASP A 84 -5.35 11.48 0.39
CA ASP A 84 -6.32 12.56 0.56
C ASP A 84 -5.63 13.78 1.20
N PHE A 85 -5.46 14.82 0.40
CA PHE A 85 -5.01 16.13 0.91
C PHE A 85 -6.22 16.90 1.42
N TRP A 86 -6.25 17.18 2.71
CA TRP A 86 -7.41 17.74 3.40
C TRP A 86 -7.01 18.77 4.45
N ALA A 87 -7.97 19.41 5.08
CA ALA A 87 -7.79 20.24 6.25
C ALA A 87 -9.00 20.13 7.20
N PRO A 88 -8.82 20.30 8.52
CA PRO A 88 -9.91 20.14 9.51
C PRO A 88 -11.07 21.11 9.34
N TRP A 89 -10.81 22.32 8.84
CA TRP A 89 -11.83 23.36 8.62
C TRP A 89 -12.60 23.21 7.31
N CYS A 90 -12.19 22.30 6.44
CA CYS A 90 -12.77 22.12 5.12
C CYS A 90 -14.04 21.25 5.20
N GLY A 91 -15.20 21.87 4.92
CA GLY A 91 -16.50 21.20 4.95
C GLY A 91 -16.59 19.99 4.00
N PRO A 92 -16.27 20.15 2.69
CA PRO A 92 -16.27 19.03 1.74
C PRO A 92 -15.30 17.89 2.13
N CYS A 93 -14.15 18.22 2.72
CA CYS A 93 -13.21 17.21 3.23
C CYS A 93 -13.83 16.36 4.33
N ARG A 94 -14.51 17.00 5.26
CA ARG A 94 -15.20 16.33 6.39
C ARG A 94 -16.37 15.48 5.90
N GLN A 95 -17.10 15.95 4.90
CA GLN A 95 -18.18 15.17 4.28
C GLN A 95 -17.66 13.93 3.55
N MET A 96 -16.49 14.02 2.91
CA MET A 96 -15.87 12.90 2.22
C MET A 96 -15.23 11.88 3.17
N ALA A 97 -14.87 12.26 4.38
CA ALA A 97 -14.11 11.41 5.30
C ALA A 97 -14.73 10.00 5.50
N PRO A 98 -16.05 9.81 5.73
CA PRO A 98 -16.62 8.48 5.83
C PRO A 98 -16.52 7.67 4.53
N ALA A 99 -16.70 8.33 3.39
CA ALA A 99 -16.58 7.69 2.08
C ALA A 99 -15.14 7.22 1.82
N TYR A 100 -14.16 8.00 2.24
CA TYR A 100 -12.75 7.65 2.13
C TYR A 100 -12.39 6.42 2.97
N GLU A 101 -12.91 6.32 4.20
CA GLU A 101 -12.73 5.14 5.04
C GLU A 101 -13.40 3.89 4.45
N GLN A 102 -14.59 4.03 3.86
CA GLN A 102 -15.25 2.92 3.15
C GLN A 102 -14.43 2.46 1.94
N ALA A 103 -13.85 3.39 1.20
CA ALA A 103 -12.94 3.06 0.09
C ALA A 103 -11.69 2.33 0.59
N ALA A 104 -11.15 2.70 1.75
CA ALA A 104 -10.01 2.01 2.35
C ALA A 104 -10.31 0.54 2.63
N GLN A 105 -11.51 0.22 3.13
CA GLN A 105 -11.93 -1.16 3.37
C GLN A 105 -11.97 -2.00 2.09
N GLN A 106 -12.27 -1.38 0.96
CA GLN A 106 -12.36 -2.06 -0.33
C GLN A 106 -11.02 -2.13 -1.07
N LEU A 107 -10.18 -1.10 -0.96
CA LEU A 107 -8.94 -0.97 -1.72
C LEU A 107 -7.73 -1.61 -1.03
N GLU A 108 -7.67 -1.59 0.31
CA GLU A 108 -6.60 -2.29 1.02
C GLU A 108 -6.81 -3.80 0.95
N PRO A 109 -5.76 -4.61 0.86
CA PRO A 109 -4.33 -4.28 0.96
C PRO A 109 -3.65 -3.96 -0.38
N GLN A 110 -4.35 -3.92 -1.50
CA GLN A 110 -3.77 -3.66 -2.81
C GLN A 110 -3.32 -2.21 -2.98
N VAL A 111 -3.96 -1.29 -2.26
CA VAL A 111 -3.64 0.14 -2.25
C VAL A 111 -3.54 0.61 -0.80
N ARG A 112 -2.52 1.38 -0.47
CA ARG A 112 -2.43 2.09 0.81
C ARG A 112 -3.21 3.39 0.71
N LEU A 113 -4.19 3.60 1.59
CA LEU A 113 -4.89 4.88 1.70
C LEU A 113 -4.28 5.71 2.82
N ALA A 114 -3.94 6.95 2.48
CA ALA A 114 -3.28 7.90 3.37
C ALA A 114 -4.06 9.22 3.43
N LYS A 115 -3.89 9.94 4.53
CA LYS A 115 -4.43 11.30 4.70
C LYS A 115 -3.30 12.23 5.09
N VAL A 116 -3.24 13.37 4.42
CA VAL A 116 -2.28 14.44 4.72
C VAL A 116 -3.05 15.71 5.05
N ASN A 117 -2.93 16.16 6.29
CA ASN A 117 -3.45 17.44 6.74
C ASN A 117 -2.53 18.56 6.22
N THR A 118 -3.03 19.33 5.27
CA THR A 118 -2.25 20.38 4.60
C THR A 118 -1.88 21.55 5.52
N GLU A 119 -2.54 21.71 6.64
CA GLU A 119 -2.13 22.71 7.65
C GLU A 119 -0.90 22.27 8.44
N GLU A 120 -0.81 20.98 8.77
CA GLU A 120 0.33 20.42 9.49
C GLU A 120 1.50 20.13 8.56
N ALA A 121 1.22 19.71 7.34
CA ALA A 121 2.19 19.33 6.31
C ALA A 121 2.20 20.33 5.15
N GLN A 122 2.46 21.60 5.44
CA GLN A 122 2.41 22.68 4.46
C GLN A 122 3.40 22.51 3.33
N ASN A 123 4.58 21.93 3.61
CA ASN A 123 5.58 21.66 2.58
C ASN A 123 5.11 20.63 1.55
N LEU A 124 4.32 19.63 1.96
CA LEU A 124 3.73 18.67 1.02
C LEU A 124 2.69 19.32 0.11
N GLY A 125 1.82 20.16 0.67
CA GLY A 125 0.86 20.93 -0.12
C GLY A 125 1.54 21.79 -1.17
N ALA A 126 2.64 22.44 -0.83
CA ALA A 126 3.43 23.26 -1.75
C ALA A 126 4.18 22.40 -2.78
N ARG A 127 4.83 21.32 -2.34
CA ARG A 127 5.58 20.41 -3.20
C ARG A 127 4.73 19.82 -4.33
N TYR A 128 3.50 19.43 -4.02
CA TYR A 128 2.57 18.86 -4.99
C TYR A 128 1.59 19.88 -5.57
N ASN A 129 1.79 21.16 -5.27
CA ASN A 129 0.97 22.24 -5.79
C ASN A 129 -0.53 21.99 -5.57
N ILE A 130 -0.90 21.64 -4.34
CA ILE A 130 -2.29 21.42 -3.96
C ILE A 130 -3.00 22.77 -3.85
N ARG A 131 -3.88 23.06 -4.80
CA ARG A 131 -4.58 24.35 -4.91
C ARG A 131 -5.98 24.32 -4.35
N SER A 132 -6.55 23.15 -4.20
CA SER A 132 -7.89 22.93 -3.68
C SER A 132 -7.92 21.68 -2.82
N ILE A 133 -8.81 21.65 -1.84
CA ILE A 133 -9.04 20.52 -0.96
C ILE A 133 -10.55 20.20 -0.87
N PRO A 134 -10.95 18.92 -0.77
CA PRO A 134 -10.07 17.75 -0.84
C PRO A 134 -9.50 17.54 -2.24
N THR A 135 -8.30 17.01 -2.33
CA THR A 135 -7.72 16.51 -3.57
C THR A 135 -7.16 15.12 -3.32
N LEU A 136 -7.58 14.16 -4.14
CA LEU A 136 -6.99 12.82 -4.15
C LEU A 136 -5.83 12.79 -5.13
N ALA A 137 -4.70 12.27 -4.70
CA ALA A 137 -3.55 12.02 -5.56
C ALA A 137 -3.13 10.56 -5.43
N LEU A 138 -2.92 9.90 -6.56
CA LEU A 138 -2.51 8.50 -6.62
C LEU A 138 -1.05 8.42 -7.01
N PHE A 139 -0.27 7.72 -6.19
CA PHE A 139 1.16 7.52 -6.36
C PHE A 139 1.48 6.05 -6.65
N LEU A 140 2.40 5.84 -7.56
CA LEU A 140 2.92 4.50 -7.87
C LEU A 140 4.44 4.61 -8.07
N ASN A 141 5.19 3.78 -7.35
CA ASN A 141 6.65 3.78 -7.38
C ASN A 141 7.25 5.18 -7.12
N GLY A 142 6.68 5.90 -6.16
CA GLY A 142 7.12 7.23 -5.76
C GLY A 142 6.69 8.38 -6.66
N LYS A 143 5.91 8.13 -7.71
CA LYS A 143 5.46 9.14 -8.66
C LYS A 143 3.96 9.32 -8.62
N GLU A 144 3.50 10.57 -8.67
CA GLU A 144 2.10 10.88 -8.87
C GLU A 144 1.67 10.50 -10.29
N ILE A 145 0.71 9.57 -10.39
CA ILE A 145 0.21 9.10 -11.69
C ILE A 145 -1.15 9.67 -12.06
N ALA A 146 -1.91 10.14 -11.06
CA ALA A 146 -3.24 10.72 -11.29
C ALA A 146 -3.64 11.63 -10.13
N ARG A 147 -4.53 12.56 -10.38
CA ARG A 147 -5.05 13.51 -9.41
C ARG A 147 -6.52 13.80 -9.68
N GLN A 148 -7.31 13.88 -8.62
CA GLN A 148 -8.73 14.21 -8.71
C GLN A 148 -9.10 15.22 -7.63
N PRO A 149 -9.32 16.50 -7.98
CA PRO A 149 -9.85 17.49 -7.05
C PRO A 149 -11.35 17.26 -6.78
N GLY A 150 -11.79 17.63 -5.59
CA GLY A 150 -13.19 17.62 -5.19
C GLY A 150 -13.60 16.38 -4.42
N ALA A 151 -14.70 16.49 -3.70
CA ALA A 151 -15.26 15.41 -2.90
C ALA A 151 -15.92 14.35 -3.78
N MET A 152 -15.76 13.09 -3.40
CA MET A 152 -16.31 11.92 -4.10
C MET A 152 -16.95 10.95 -3.12
N GLY A 153 -17.94 10.19 -3.58
CA GLY A 153 -18.49 9.05 -2.84
C GLY A 153 -17.55 7.85 -2.84
N ALA A 154 -17.79 6.91 -1.93
CA ALA A 154 -16.93 5.72 -1.77
C ALA A 154 -16.77 4.90 -3.06
N ALA A 155 -17.88 4.60 -3.75
CA ALA A 155 -17.85 3.84 -5.00
C ALA A 155 -17.08 4.57 -6.10
N ASP A 156 -17.18 5.89 -6.16
CA ASP A 156 -16.46 6.69 -7.15
C ASP A 156 -14.95 6.73 -6.86
N ILE A 157 -14.56 6.83 -5.59
CA ILE A 157 -13.15 6.75 -5.18
C ILE A 157 -12.54 5.41 -5.62
N VAL A 158 -13.24 4.31 -5.34
CA VAL A 158 -12.78 2.96 -5.72
C VAL A 158 -12.66 2.82 -7.24
N ARG A 159 -13.70 3.17 -7.98
CA ARG A 159 -13.71 3.08 -9.45
C ARG A 159 -12.62 3.94 -10.08
N TRP A 160 -12.49 5.17 -9.63
CA TRP A 160 -11.45 6.08 -10.14
C TRP A 160 -10.06 5.52 -9.90
N THR A 161 -9.78 5.05 -8.67
CA THR A 161 -8.49 4.48 -8.31
C THR A 161 -8.16 3.26 -9.17
N GLU A 162 -9.09 2.33 -9.29
CA GLU A 162 -8.91 1.11 -10.10
C GLU A 162 -8.71 1.44 -11.58
N ALA A 163 -9.46 2.40 -12.11
CA ALA A 163 -9.31 2.84 -13.50
C ALA A 163 -7.93 3.46 -13.76
N GLN A 164 -7.43 4.30 -12.85
CA GLN A 164 -6.10 4.89 -13.00
C GLN A 164 -4.99 3.84 -12.92
N LEU A 165 -5.12 2.87 -12.05
CA LEU A 165 -4.15 1.76 -11.94
C LEU A 165 -4.20 0.86 -13.18
N ALA A 166 -5.36 0.58 -13.73
CA ALA A 166 -5.52 -0.19 -14.96
C ALA A 166 -4.84 0.49 -16.15
N ALA A 167 -4.86 1.82 -16.21
CA ALA A 167 -4.21 2.61 -17.26
C ALA A 167 -2.68 2.55 -17.22
N GLN A 168 -2.08 2.07 -16.10
CA GLN A 168 -0.62 1.91 -15.94
C GLN A 168 -0.11 0.53 -16.37
N ARG A 169 -0.99 -0.37 -16.73
CA ARG A 169 -0.63 -1.75 -17.14
C ARG A 169 -0.28 -1.84 -18.62
#